data_74762817fa233da6b7359ec67504f01a
#
_entry.id   74762817fa233da6b7359ec67504f01a
#
_cell.length_a   1.000
_cell.length_b   1.000
_cell.length_c   1.000
_cell.angle_alpha   90.00
_cell.angle_beta   90.00
_cell.angle_gamma   90.00
#
_symmetry.space_group_name_H-M   'P 1'
#
loop_
_entity.id
_entity.type
_entity.pdbx_description
1 polymer ?
#
loop_
_entity_poly.entity_id
_entity_poly.type
_entity_poly.pdbx_seq_one_letter_code
_entity_poly.pdbx_strand_id
1 'polypeptide(L)'
;EGDSDASILLCEVDNPSRFGIADVKDEQILKIMEKPKEPPTNLAVTGIYFLTPKIFDIIKELKPSWRNELEITDALQMLLEKGNKITYDTITDYWKDTGTPEDIINANKEILKNLDSSFDGKKEENVAIDGNVIVGKGTIIKKNCQIIGPVIIGENCIFEENSIIGPNASIGKNSKIAKAVIKDSIIMENCEIMTDVKIKNSIISSNSRIYQAENEEKELLLGEGTSIKI
;
A
#
# COMPACT_ATOMS: atom_id res chain seq x y z
N GLU A 1 9.62 3.27 30.84
CA GLU A 1 8.69 2.17 31.19
C GLU A 1 7.59 2.80 32.02
N GLY A 2 6.52 3.17 31.34
CA GLY A 2 5.56 4.10 31.89
C GLY A 2 4.38 3.40 32.55
N ASP A 3 3.89 4.04 33.55
CA ASP A 3 2.70 3.78 34.33
C ASP A 3 1.42 3.98 33.48
N SER A 4 1.39 3.44 32.24
CA SER A 4 0.26 3.54 31.32
C SER A 4 -0.32 2.17 30.99
N ASP A 5 -1.63 2.09 30.86
CA ASP A 5 -2.36 0.86 30.51
C ASP A 5 -2.40 0.62 28.99
N ALA A 6 -2.26 1.69 28.23
CA ALA A 6 -2.07 1.65 26.79
C ALA A 6 -1.17 2.80 26.33
N SER A 7 -0.42 2.57 25.25
CA SER A 7 0.27 3.61 24.48
C SER A 7 -0.09 3.45 23.02
N ILE A 8 -0.45 4.53 22.34
CA ILE A 8 -0.89 4.53 20.95
C ILE A 8 -0.12 5.55 20.13
N LEU A 9 -0.01 5.31 18.84
CA LEU A 9 0.54 6.31 17.93
C LEU A 9 -0.57 7.03 17.18
N LEU A 10 -0.44 8.35 17.11
CA LEU A 10 -1.33 9.26 16.39
C LEU A 10 -0.60 9.84 15.18
N CYS A 11 -1.34 10.19 14.12
CA CYS A 11 -0.83 10.89 12.97
C CYS A 11 -1.84 11.95 12.51
N GLU A 12 -1.36 13.11 12.09
CA GLU A 12 -2.22 14.11 11.45
C GLU A 12 -2.64 13.64 10.06
N VAL A 13 -3.93 13.77 9.75
CA VAL A 13 -4.52 13.35 8.47
C VAL A 13 -5.42 14.42 7.87
N ASP A 14 -5.46 14.48 6.52
CA ASP A 14 -6.29 15.47 5.80
C ASP A 14 -7.79 15.16 5.87
N ASN A 15 -8.16 13.89 6.01
CA ASN A 15 -9.58 13.47 6.05
C ASN A 15 -9.86 12.63 7.30
N PRO A 16 -10.00 13.28 8.47
CA PRO A 16 -10.11 12.57 9.73
C PRO A 16 -11.40 11.75 9.88
N SER A 17 -12.47 12.07 9.17
CA SER A 17 -13.73 11.29 9.22
C SER A 17 -13.59 9.84 8.71
N ARG A 18 -12.47 9.49 8.11
CA ARG A 18 -12.19 8.12 7.64
C ARG A 18 -11.55 7.21 8.69
N PHE A 19 -11.13 7.77 9.83
CA PHE A 19 -10.28 7.11 10.81
C PHE A 19 -10.87 7.14 12.21
N GLY A 20 -10.34 6.31 13.09
CA GLY A 20 -10.46 6.53 14.52
C GLY A 20 -9.72 7.80 14.90
N ILE A 21 -10.35 8.70 15.66
CA ILE A 21 -9.82 10.02 16.01
C ILE A 21 -9.66 10.16 17.50
N ALA A 22 -8.52 10.69 17.92
CA ALA A 22 -8.25 11.06 19.30
C ALA A 22 -8.50 12.56 19.50
N ASP A 23 -9.34 12.91 20.49
CA ASP A 23 -9.46 14.27 21.03
C ASP A 23 -8.39 14.44 22.11
N VAL A 24 -7.47 15.37 21.88
CA VAL A 24 -6.30 15.58 22.74
C VAL A 24 -6.29 17.00 23.27
N LYS A 25 -6.07 17.15 24.56
CA LYS A 25 -5.89 18.44 25.21
C LYS A 25 -4.86 18.33 26.35
N ASP A 26 -4.01 19.33 26.46
CA ASP A 26 -2.98 19.40 27.52
C ASP A 26 -2.15 18.09 27.62
N GLU A 27 -1.73 17.54 26.44
CA GLU A 27 -0.99 16.28 26.30
C GLU A 27 -1.74 15.03 26.84
N GLN A 28 -3.06 15.13 26.99
CA GLN A 28 -3.90 14.01 27.42
C GLN A 28 -4.96 13.68 26.39
N ILE A 29 -5.21 12.39 26.20
CA ILE A 29 -6.34 11.91 25.40
C ILE A 29 -7.60 12.06 26.25
N LEU A 30 -8.53 12.87 25.76
CA LEU A 30 -9.84 13.07 26.41
C LEU A 30 -10.87 12.09 25.88
N LYS A 31 -10.79 11.75 24.59
CA LYS A 31 -11.76 10.88 23.92
C LYS A 31 -11.16 10.21 22.68
N ILE A 32 -11.62 9.01 22.38
CA ILE A 32 -11.32 8.29 21.16
C ILE A 32 -12.64 7.91 20.48
N MET A 33 -12.77 8.16 19.17
CA MET A 33 -14.01 7.98 18.42
C MET A 33 -13.75 7.33 17.09
N GLU A 34 -14.53 6.31 16.72
CA GLU A 34 -14.43 5.67 15.40
C GLU A 34 -15.17 6.48 14.34
N LYS A 35 -14.47 6.91 13.30
CA LYS A 35 -14.98 7.60 12.11
C LYS A 35 -16.07 8.64 12.41
N PRO A 36 -15.77 9.64 13.25
CA PRO A 36 -16.76 10.64 13.63
C PRO A 36 -17.18 11.48 12.42
N LYS A 37 -18.48 11.83 12.35
CA LYS A 37 -18.99 12.72 11.29
C LYS A 37 -18.41 14.14 11.41
N GLU A 38 -18.21 14.59 12.63
CA GLU A 38 -17.64 15.89 12.99
C GLU A 38 -16.42 15.63 13.88
N PRO A 39 -15.23 15.43 13.28
CA PRO A 39 -14.01 15.16 14.03
C PRO A 39 -13.58 16.37 14.85
N PRO A 40 -13.26 16.23 16.15
CA PRO A 40 -12.78 17.34 16.97
C PRO A 40 -11.34 17.74 16.66
N THR A 41 -10.55 16.81 16.11
CA THR A 41 -9.15 16.99 15.72
C THR A 41 -8.86 16.28 14.40
N ASN A 42 -7.67 16.47 13.87
CA ASN A 42 -7.13 15.71 12.72
C ASN A 42 -6.18 14.57 13.13
N LEU A 43 -6.13 14.22 14.41
CA LEU A 43 -5.24 13.20 14.96
C LEU A 43 -5.86 11.79 14.83
N ALA A 44 -5.46 11.08 13.80
CA ALA A 44 -5.89 9.71 13.54
C ALA A 44 -5.11 8.70 14.39
N VAL A 45 -5.82 7.69 14.88
CA VAL A 45 -5.25 6.51 15.54
C VAL A 45 -4.67 5.58 14.47
N THR A 46 -3.36 5.36 14.50
CA THR A 46 -2.61 4.77 13.36
C THR A 46 -2.63 3.24 13.27
N GLY A 47 -3.25 2.55 14.24
CA GLY A 47 -3.25 1.09 14.28
C GLY A 47 -2.00 0.49 14.94
N ILE A 48 -1.16 1.30 15.58
CA ILE A 48 0.00 0.85 16.36
C ILE A 48 -0.30 1.07 17.83
N TYR A 49 -0.35 -0.06 18.58
CA TYR A 49 -0.75 -0.08 19.97
C TYR A 49 0.21 -0.90 20.81
N PHE A 50 0.53 -0.40 21.99
CA PHE A 50 1.11 -1.16 23.10
C PHE A 50 0.06 -1.23 24.20
N LEU A 51 -0.39 -2.42 24.52
CA LEU A 51 -1.54 -2.63 25.42
C LEU A 51 -1.15 -3.55 26.55
N THR A 52 -1.61 -3.23 27.76
CA THR A 52 -1.52 -4.18 28.88
C THR A 52 -2.63 -5.24 28.74
N PRO A 53 -2.52 -6.40 29.45
CA PRO A 53 -3.55 -7.45 29.43
C PRO A 53 -4.95 -6.99 29.85
N LYS A 54 -5.09 -5.86 30.51
CA LYS A 54 -6.40 -5.27 30.86
C LYS A 54 -7.32 -5.08 29.65
N ILE A 55 -6.77 -4.85 28.47
CA ILE A 55 -7.55 -4.69 27.24
C ILE A 55 -8.42 -5.92 26.95
N PHE A 56 -7.97 -7.12 27.28
CA PHE A 56 -8.74 -8.35 27.03
C PHE A 56 -10.04 -8.43 27.84
N ASP A 57 -10.09 -7.83 29.03
CA ASP A 57 -11.32 -7.77 29.81
C ASP A 57 -12.28 -6.70 29.24
N ILE A 58 -11.74 -5.61 28.74
CA ILE A 58 -12.52 -4.61 28.00
C ILE A 58 -13.15 -5.21 26.74
N ILE A 59 -12.34 -5.93 25.92
CA ILE A 59 -12.81 -6.54 24.66
C ILE A 59 -13.96 -7.52 24.88
N LYS A 60 -14.01 -8.25 25.99
CA LYS A 60 -15.12 -9.15 26.31
C LYS A 60 -16.46 -8.42 26.50
N GLU A 61 -16.42 -7.15 26.86
CA GLU A 61 -17.59 -6.29 27.09
C GLU A 61 -18.01 -5.50 25.84
N LEU A 62 -17.20 -5.50 24.78
CA LEU A 62 -17.46 -4.76 23.55
C LEU A 62 -18.77 -5.22 22.90
N LYS A 63 -19.50 -4.24 22.37
CA LYS A 63 -20.65 -4.46 21.50
C LYS A 63 -20.33 -3.95 20.10
N PRO A 64 -20.93 -4.55 19.07
CA PRO A 64 -20.78 -4.03 17.71
C PRO A 64 -21.16 -2.56 17.62
N SER A 65 -20.33 -1.80 16.91
CA SER A 65 -20.59 -0.38 16.60
C SER A 65 -21.80 -0.22 15.67
N TRP A 66 -22.11 1.02 15.32
CA TRP A 66 -23.12 1.33 14.28
C TRP A 66 -22.78 0.73 12.90
N ARG A 67 -21.53 0.31 12.70
CA ARG A 67 -21.03 -0.38 11.51
C ARG A 67 -21.21 -1.89 11.57
N ASN A 68 -21.73 -2.40 12.68
CA ASN A 68 -21.81 -3.83 13.01
C ASN A 68 -20.41 -4.51 13.08
N GLU A 69 -19.39 -3.75 13.51
CA GLU A 69 -18.01 -4.19 13.70
C GLU A 69 -17.59 -3.99 15.16
N LEU A 70 -16.67 -4.82 15.67
CA LEU A 70 -16.03 -4.61 16.96
C LEU A 70 -14.82 -3.70 16.72
N GLU A 71 -14.88 -2.48 17.26
CA GLU A 71 -13.86 -1.45 17.00
C GLU A 71 -12.84 -1.42 18.13
N ILE A 72 -11.55 -1.41 17.77
CA ILE A 72 -10.47 -1.24 18.74
C ILE A 72 -10.52 0.15 19.40
N THR A 73 -10.98 1.15 18.66
CA THR A 73 -11.19 2.52 19.17
C THR A 73 -12.24 2.59 20.28
N ASP A 74 -13.29 1.78 20.19
CA ASP A 74 -14.29 1.66 21.26
C ASP A 74 -13.68 0.96 22.48
N ALA A 75 -12.83 -0.04 22.29
CA ALA A 75 -12.11 -0.68 23.39
C ALA A 75 -11.18 0.30 24.12
N LEU A 76 -10.45 1.12 23.36
CA LEU A 76 -9.58 2.16 23.93
C LEU A 76 -10.40 3.23 24.66
N GLN A 77 -11.55 3.64 24.10
CA GLN A 77 -12.46 4.57 24.75
C GLN A 77 -12.99 4.01 26.09
N MET A 78 -13.44 2.74 26.11
CA MET A 78 -13.89 2.08 27.34
C MET A 78 -12.76 1.95 28.37
N LEU A 79 -11.52 1.69 27.92
CA LEU A 79 -10.35 1.63 28.80
C LEU A 79 -10.15 2.98 29.49
N LEU A 80 -10.24 4.08 28.73
CA LEU A 80 -10.14 5.45 29.23
C LEU A 80 -11.27 5.77 30.22
N GLU A 81 -12.53 5.44 29.90
CA GLU A 81 -13.71 5.66 30.73
C GLU A 81 -13.66 4.91 32.08
N LYS A 82 -12.99 3.76 32.13
CA LYS A 82 -12.73 3.02 33.37
C LYS A 82 -11.57 3.59 34.19
N GLY A 83 -11.03 4.75 33.80
CA GLY A 83 -10.00 5.47 34.54
C GLY A 83 -8.57 4.94 34.30
N ASN A 84 -8.38 4.14 33.26
CA ASN A 84 -7.04 3.69 32.87
C ASN A 84 -6.31 4.77 32.08
N LYS A 85 -4.99 4.79 32.20
CA LYS A 85 -4.16 5.79 31.56
C LYS A 85 -3.75 5.35 30.16
N ILE A 86 -4.08 6.17 29.16
CA ILE A 86 -3.62 6.01 27.79
C ILE A 86 -2.65 7.15 27.46
N THR A 87 -1.43 6.79 27.03
CA THR A 87 -0.44 7.73 26.53
C THR A 87 -0.39 7.66 25.00
N TYR A 88 0.17 8.69 24.37
CA TYR A 88 0.35 8.70 22.93
C TYR A 88 1.68 9.37 22.55
N ASP A 89 2.15 9.02 21.35
CA ASP A 89 3.17 9.74 20.61
C ASP A 89 2.65 10.06 19.20
N THR A 90 3.22 11.08 18.57
CA THR A 90 2.79 11.51 17.23
C THR A 90 3.82 11.09 16.19
N ILE A 91 3.36 10.44 15.12
CA ILE A 91 4.19 10.15 13.95
C ILE A 91 4.37 11.44 13.15
N THR A 92 5.63 11.84 12.97
CA THR A 92 6.02 13.04 12.21
C THR A 92 6.51 12.71 10.80
N ASP A 93 6.84 11.43 10.56
CA ASP A 93 7.24 10.92 9.25
C ASP A 93 6.03 10.46 8.43
N TYR A 94 6.31 9.88 7.26
CA TYR A 94 5.26 9.36 6.39
C TYR A 94 4.51 8.20 7.06
N TRP A 95 3.22 8.38 7.19
CA TRP A 95 2.27 7.33 7.56
C TRP A 95 1.12 7.30 6.53
N LYS A 96 0.68 6.13 6.14
CA LYS A 96 -0.43 5.95 5.21
C LYS A 96 -1.21 4.67 5.53
N ASP A 97 -2.50 4.82 5.73
CA ASP A 97 -3.43 3.71 5.65
C ASP A 97 -3.56 3.24 4.20
N THR A 98 -3.46 1.93 3.98
CA THR A 98 -3.51 1.29 2.66
C THR A 98 -4.82 0.54 2.43
N GLY A 99 -5.91 1.11 2.88
CA GLY A 99 -7.25 0.52 2.85
C GLY A 99 -7.89 0.46 1.45
N THR A 100 -7.35 1.16 0.46
CA THR A 100 -7.85 1.14 -0.92
C THR A 100 -6.72 0.87 -1.93
N PRO A 101 -7.04 0.36 -3.15
CA PRO A 101 -6.04 0.18 -4.20
C PRO A 101 -5.29 1.48 -4.54
N GLU A 102 -5.97 2.62 -4.52
CA GLU A 102 -5.35 3.92 -4.75
C GLU A 102 -4.34 4.27 -3.64
N ASP A 103 -4.67 3.99 -2.38
CA ASP A 103 -3.77 4.20 -1.25
C ASP A 103 -2.51 3.33 -1.37
N ILE A 104 -2.65 2.07 -1.81
CA ILE A 104 -1.52 1.15 -2.06
C ILE A 104 -0.62 1.69 -3.18
N ILE A 105 -1.18 2.16 -4.29
CA ILE A 105 -0.42 2.76 -5.40
C ILE A 105 0.31 4.02 -4.93
N ASN A 106 -0.33 4.86 -4.12
CA ASN A 106 0.29 6.05 -3.59
C ASN A 106 1.41 5.74 -2.60
N ALA A 107 1.23 4.74 -1.72
CA ALA A 107 2.28 4.25 -0.84
C ALA A 107 3.48 3.68 -1.62
N ASN A 108 3.22 2.93 -2.71
CA ASN A 108 4.27 2.46 -3.60
C ASN A 108 5.08 3.62 -4.20
N LYS A 109 4.42 4.67 -4.69
CA LYS A 109 5.10 5.86 -5.22
C LYS A 109 5.99 6.53 -4.17
N GLU A 110 5.51 6.61 -2.93
CA GLU A 110 6.26 7.23 -1.85
C GLU A 110 7.52 6.44 -1.51
N ILE A 111 7.42 5.12 -1.39
CA ILE A 111 8.57 4.25 -1.16
C ILE A 111 9.60 4.37 -2.30
N LEU A 112 9.12 4.45 -3.54
CA LEU A 112 9.97 4.53 -4.71
C LEU A 112 10.77 5.85 -4.81
N LYS A 113 10.34 6.96 -4.19
CA LYS A 113 11.03 8.25 -4.26
C LYS A 113 12.46 8.22 -3.72
N ASN A 114 12.68 7.42 -2.69
CA ASN A 114 13.96 7.38 -1.94
C ASN A 114 14.82 6.17 -2.29
N LEU A 115 14.68 5.63 -3.51
CA LEU A 115 15.45 4.47 -3.94
C LEU A 115 16.90 4.83 -4.28
N ASP A 116 17.81 4.02 -3.76
CA ASP A 116 19.17 3.95 -4.28
C ASP A 116 19.21 2.97 -5.47
N SER A 117 19.78 3.41 -6.58
CA SER A 117 19.85 2.58 -7.80
C SER A 117 20.79 1.40 -7.63
N SER A 118 20.37 0.22 -8.09
CA SER A 118 21.23 -0.96 -8.22
C SER A 118 20.84 -1.76 -9.46
N PHE A 119 21.81 -2.41 -10.11
CA PHE A 119 21.58 -3.16 -11.33
C PHE A 119 22.34 -4.50 -11.30
N ASP A 120 21.65 -5.57 -10.95
CA ASP A 120 22.19 -6.94 -10.89
C ASP A 120 21.70 -7.83 -12.04
N GLY A 121 21.01 -7.24 -13.00
CA GLY A 121 20.48 -7.91 -14.19
C GLY A 121 21.43 -7.89 -15.39
N LYS A 122 20.88 -8.25 -16.55
CA LYS A 122 21.52 -8.12 -17.86
C LYS A 122 20.66 -7.27 -18.77
N LYS A 123 21.29 -6.42 -19.59
CA LYS A 123 20.61 -5.63 -20.62
C LYS A 123 21.26 -5.84 -21.98
N GLU A 124 20.43 -5.88 -23.00
CA GLU A 124 20.85 -5.95 -24.39
C GLU A 124 21.11 -4.54 -24.99
N GLU A 125 21.35 -4.48 -26.29
CA GLU A 125 21.63 -3.24 -27.01
C GLU A 125 20.42 -2.29 -27.00
N ASN A 126 20.69 -0.98 -27.01
CA ASN A 126 19.69 0.08 -27.08
C ASN A 126 18.68 0.09 -25.92
N VAL A 127 19.00 -0.52 -24.78
CA VAL A 127 18.19 -0.38 -23.57
C VAL A 127 18.49 0.96 -22.91
N ALA A 128 17.48 1.82 -22.81
CA ALA A 128 17.55 3.10 -22.10
C ALA A 128 17.10 2.92 -20.65
N ILE A 129 17.92 3.42 -19.72
CA ILE A 129 17.56 3.46 -18.28
C ILE A 129 17.79 4.90 -17.83
N ASP A 130 16.74 5.51 -17.28
CA ASP A 130 16.75 6.89 -16.79
C ASP A 130 16.14 6.95 -15.38
N GLY A 131 16.73 7.77 -14.50
CA GLY A 131 16.30 7.91 -13.10
C GLY A 131 16.71 6.75 -12.19
N ASN A 132 16.12 6.68 -11.01
CA ASN A 132 16.47 5.68 -9.99
C ASN A 132 15.80 4.34 -10.28
N VAL A 133 16.61 3.29 -10.49
CA VAL A 133 16.12 1.97 -10.87
C VAL A 133 16.84 0.88 -10.08
N ILE A 134 16.07 -0.03 -9.49
CA ILE A 134 16.59 -1.27 -8.92
C ILE A 134 16.23 -2.41 -9.86
N VAL A 135 17.23 -3.23 -10.24
CA VAL A 135 17.03 -4.43 -11.06
C VAL A 135 17.63 -5.64 -10.37
N GLY A 136 16.79 -6.60 -10.03
CA GLY A 136 17.17 -7.82 -9.33
C GLY A 136 17.98 -8.79 -10.18
N LYS A 137 18.68 -9.69 -9.50
CA LYS A 137 19.55 -10.71 -10.07
C LYS A 137 18.80 -11.62 -11.06
N GLY A 138 19.45 -11.97 -12.15
CA GLY A 138 18.88 -12.88 -13.16
C GLY A 138 17.88 -12.24 -14.11
N THR A 139 17.50 -10.98 -13.90
CA THR A 139 16.60 -10.23 -14.78
C THR A 139 17.29 -9.91 -16.10
N ILE A 140 16.55 -10.07 -17.20
CA ILE A 140 17.01 -9.80 -18.57
C ILE A 140 16.12 -8.75 -19.21
N ILE A 141 16.72 -7.65 -19.64
CA ILE A 141 16.04 -6.57 -20.36
C ILE A 141 16.52 -6.62 -21.81
N LYS A 142 15.62 -7.00 -22.72
CA LYS A 142 15.93 -7.15 -24.14
C LYS A 142 16.00 -5.80 -24.85
N LYS A 143 16.45 -5.82 -26.10
CA LYS A 143 16.74 -4.62 -26.89
C LYS A 143 15.55 -3.67 -27.01
N ASN A 144 15.86 -2.39 -27.13
CA ASN A 144 14.94 -1.29 -27.31
C ASN A 144 13.91 -1.10 -26.15
N CYS A 145 14.11 -1.73 -25.00
CA CYS A 145 13.32 -1.45 -23.80
C CYS A 145 13.70 -0.10 -23.20
N GLN A 146 12.74 0.54 -22.54
CA GLN A 146 12.94 1.77 -21.78
C GLN A 146 12.51 1.56 -20.33
N ILE A 147 13.39 1.85 -19.39
CA ILE A 147 13.08 1.83 -17.95
C ILE A 147 13.23 3.25 -17.44
N ILE A 148 12.14 3.82 -16.97
CA ILE A 148 12.05 5.21 -16.52
C ILE A 148 11.77 5.22 -15.02
N GLY A 149 12.78 5.55 -14.23
CA GLY A 149 12.68 5.58 -12.77
C GLY A 149 11.70 6.65 -12.22
N PRO A 150 11.30 6.54 -10.96
CA PRO A 150 11.72 5.47 -10.05
C PRO A 150 11.01 4.13 -10.34
N VAL A 151 11.77 3.02 -10.35
CA VAL A 151 11.27 1.68 -10.66
C VAL A 151 12.00 0.62 -9.83
N ILE A 152 11.28 -0.35 -9.31
CA ILE A 152 11.83 -1.60 -8.78
C ILE A 152 11.45 -2.76 -9.68
N ILE A 153 12.42 -3.57 -10.06
CA ILE A 153 12.26 -4.82 -10.80
C ILE A 153 12.87 -5.94 -9.97
N GLY A 154 12.07 -6.95 -9.67
CA GLY A 154 12.48 -8.14 -8.93
C GLY A 154 13.47 -9.02 -9.70
N GLU A 155 13.80 -10.16 -9.11
CA GLU A 155 14.70 -11.15 -9.67
C GLU A 155 14.06 -11.95 -10.81
N ASN A 156 14.90 -12.45 -11.73
CA ASN A 156 14.52 -13.39 -12.80
C ASN A 156 13.37 -12.89 -13.70
N CYS A 157 13.20 -11.59 -13.85
CA CYS A 157 12.22 -11.03 -14.77
C CYS A 157 12.77 -11.04 -16.21
N ILE A 158 11.86 -11.08 -17.18
CA ILE A 158 12.18 -10.99 -18.59
C ILE A 158 11.36 -9.88 -19.22
N PHE A 159 12.03 -8.86 -19.73
CA PHE A 159 11.40 -7.80 -20.53
C PHE A 159 11.72 -8.06 -21.99
N GLU A 160 10.71 -8.42 -22.76
CA GLU A 160 10.81 -8.60 -24.19
C GLU A 160 10.94 -7.24 -24.89
N GLU A 161 11.40 -7.26 -26.13
CA GLU A 161 11.70 -6.06 -26.92
C GLU A 161 10.58 -5.01 -26.91
N ASN A 162 10.97 -3.74 -26.90
CA ASN A 162 10.10 -2.57 -26.99
C ASN A 162 9.13 -2.40 -25.79
N SER A 163 9.40 -3.00 -24.64
CA SER A 163 8.65 -2.75 -23.41
C SER A 163 9.08 -1.42 -22.76
N ILE A 164 8.13 -0.69 -22.18
CA ILE A 164 8.38 0.58 -21.47
C ILE A 164 7.86 0.45 -20.04
N ILE A 165 8.76 0.59 -19.07
CA ILE A 165 8.44 0.42 -17.65
C ILE A 165 8.75 1.71 -16.89
N GLY A 166 7.76 2.18 -16.12
CA GLY A 166 7.87 3.37 -15.31
C GLY A 166 7.30 4.63 -15.97
N PRO A 167 7.30 5.76 -15.25
CA PRO A 167 7.77 5.84 -13.87
C PRO A 167 6.82 5.21 -12.84
N ASN A 168 7.30 5.13 -11.59
CA ASN A 168 6.54 4.67 -10.42
C ASN A 168 5.98 3.25 -10.57
N ALA A 169 6.77 2.33 -11.09
CA ALA A 169 6.38 0.94 -11.26
C ALA A 169 7.18 -0.02 -10.36
N SER A 170 6.47 -0.98 -9.77
CA SER A 170 7.08 -2.10 -9.05
C SER A 170 6.71 -3.40 -9.75
N ILE A 171 7.72 -4.18 -10.16
CA ILE A 171 7.56 -5.44 -10.88
C ILE A 171 8.10 -6.57 -10.01
N GLY A 172 7.24 -7.49 -9.62
CA GLY A 172 7.59 -8.66 -8.81
C GLY A 172 8.43 -9.69 -9.59
N LYS A 173 9.18 -10.49 -8.84
CA LYS A 173 10.10 -11.50 -9.38
C LYS A 173 9.42 -12.48 -10.34
N ASN A 174 10.22 -13.10 -11.21
CA ASN A 174 9.79 -14.12 -12.18
C ASN A 174 8.70 -13.65 -13.17
N SER A 175 8.53 -12.36 -13.35
CA SER A 175 7.51 -11.82 -14.26
C SER A 175 8.06 -11.67 -15.68
N LYS A 176 7.22 -11.90 -16.69
CA LYS A 176 7.55 -11.74 -18.10
C LYS A 176 6.64 -10.69 -18.74
N ILE A 177 7.24 -9.70 -19.38
CA ILE A 177 6.53 -8.55 -19.94
C ILE A 177 6.98 -8.33 -21.38
N ALA A 178 6.04 -8.25 -22.31
CA ALA A 178 6.27 -8.01 -23.73
C ALA A 178 5.40 -6.89 -24.28
N LYS A 179 6.01 -5.94 -24.99
CA LYS A 179 5.34 -4.84 -25.71
C LYS A 179 4.45 -3.93 -24.88
N ALA A 180 4.42 -4.10 -23.54
CA ALA A 180 3.58 -3.34 -22.65
C ALA A 180 4.22 -2.00 -22.26
N VAL A 181 3.37 -1.01 -22.01
CA VAL A 181 3.73 0.25 -21.34
C VAL A 181 3.11 0.23 -19.93
N ILE A 182 3.95 0.16 -18.90
CA ILE A 182 3.49 0.05 -17.50
C ILE A 182 4.01 1.24 -16.70
N LYS A 183 3.09 2.00 -16.09
CA LYS A 183 3.44 3.14 -15.23
C LYS A 183 2.49 3.28 -14.05
N ASP A 184 2.94 3.93 -12.98
CA ASP A 184 2.14 4.16 -11.76
C ASP A 184 1.45 2.88 -11.27
N SER A 185 2.10 1.71 -11.33
CA SER A 185 1.44 0.42 -11.18
C SER A 185 2.30 -0.59 -10.42
N ILE A 186 1.65 -1.56 -9.82
CA ILE A 186 2.27 -2.68 -9.11
C ILE A 186 1.90 -3.96 -9.86
N ILE A 187 2.90 -4.66 -10.37
CA ILE A 187 2.77 -6.01 -10.92
C ILE A 187 3.40 -6.95 -9.90
N MET A 188 2.62 -7.83 -9.32
CA MET A 188 3.13 -8.79 -8.35
C MET A 188 3.96 -9.88 -9.03
N GLU A 189 4.40 -10.88 -8.27
CA GLU A 189 5.29 -11.92 -8.77
C GLU A 189 4.62 -12.92 -9.73
N ASN A 190 5.44 -13.57 -10.58
CA ASN A 190 5.04 -14.61 -11.51
C ASN A 190 3.96 -14.16 -12.53
N CYS A 191 3.94 -12.91 -12.92
CA CYS A 191 2.98 -12.39 -13.89
C CYS A 191 3.51 -12.52 -15.33
N GLU A 192 2.61 -12.80 -16.26
CA GLU A 192 2.90 -12.81 -17.70
C GLU A 192 2.01 -11.78 -18.42
N ILE A 193 2.63 -10.73 -18.99
CA ILE A 193 1.93 -9.68 -19.76
C ILE A 193 2.52 -9.69 -21.15
N MET A 194 1.84 -10.35 -22.08
CA MET A 194 2.35 -10.72 -23.41
C MET A 194 1.51 -10.09 -24.53
N THR A 195 1.23 -8.80 -24.41
CA THR A 195 0.38 -8.08 -25.35
C THR A 195 0.73 -6.59 -25.42
N ASP A 196 0.36 -5.93 -26.50
CA ASP A 196 0.46 -4.47 -26.63
C ASP A 196 -0.64 -3.82 -25.77
N VAL A 197 -0.27 -3.45 -24.54
CA VAL A 197 -1.21 -2.85 -23.58
C VAL A 197 -0.54 -1.70 -22.82
N LYS A 198 -1.33 -0.69 -22.51
CA LYS A 198 -0.92 0.42 -21.62
C LYS A 198 -1.59 0.25 -20.27
N ILE A 199 -0.79 -0.06 -19.25
CA ILE A 199 -1.23 -0.28 -17.87
C ILE A 199 -0.84 0.95 -17.05
N LYS A 200 -1.82 1.52 -16.35
CA LYS A 200 -1.61 2.67 -15.47
C LYS A 200 -2.53 2.58 -14.25
N ASN A 201 -2.03 3.07 -13.09
CA ASN A 201 -2.77 3.10 -11.84
C ASN A 201 -3.41 1.74 -11.51
N SER A 202 -2.65 0.66 -11.69
CA SER A 202 -3.15 -0.71 -11.60
C SER A 202 -2.35 -1.55 -10.62
N ILE A 203 -3.02 -2.50 -9.99
CA ILE A 203 -2.40 -3.56 -9.20
C ILE A 203 -2.78 -4.88 -9.86
N ILE A 204 -1.77 -5.63 -10.31
CA ILE A 204 -1.95 -6.96 -10.92
C ILE A 204 -1.41 -7.98 -9.91
N SER A 205 -2.28 -8.85 -9.45
CA SER A 205 -1.96 -9.86 -8.44
C SER A 205 -1.06 -10.96 -9.00
N SER A 206 -0.38 -11.67 -8.08
CA SER A 206 0.54 -12.75 -8.45
C SER A 206 -0.10 -13.82 -9.33
N ASN A 207 0.71 -14.41 -10.20
CA ASN A 207 0.32 -15.47 -11.15
C ASN A 207 -0.72 -15.04 -12.19
N SER A 208 -0.91 -13.73 -12.40
CA SER A 208 -1.83 -13.20 -13.41
C SER A 208 -1.23 -13.30 -14.81
N ARG A 209 -2.09 -13.53 -15.80
CA ARG A 209 -1.70 -13.62 -17.21
C ARG A 209 -2.58 -12.70 -18.05
N ILE A 210 -1.93 -11.90 -18.90
CA ILE A 210 -2.59 -10.99 -19.85
C ILE A 210 -2.03 -11.28 -21.23
N TYR A 211 -2.87 -11.80 -22.12
CA TYR A 211 -2.51 -12.14 -23.48
C TYR A 211 -3.41 -11.41 -24.48
N GLN A 212 -2.94 -11.28 -25.68
CA GLN A 212 -3.77 -10.85 -26.79
C GLN A 212 -4.69 -12.02 -27.20
N ALA A 213 -6.00 -11.77 -27.27
CA ALA A 213 -6.93 -12.73 -27.85
C ALA A 213 -6.65 -12.90 -29.36
N GLU A 214 -6.90 -14.09 -29.88
CA GLU A 214 -6.73 -14.37 -31.32
C GLU A 214 -7.81 -13.71 -32.18
N ASN A 215 -8.92 -13.30 -31.56
CA ASN A 215 -10.11 -12.66 -32.13
C ASN A 215 -10.50 -11.42 -31.33
N GLU A 216 -11.51 -10.68 -31.80
CA GLU A 216 -12.02 -9.47 -31.11
C GLU A 216 -12.71 -9.78 -29.79
N GLU A 217 -13.07 -11.03 -29.53
CA GLU A 217 -13.72 -11.46 -28.28
C GLU A 217 -12.69 -11.49 -27.14
N LYS A 218 -13.08 -10.97 -25.97
CA LYS A 218 -12.25 -10.96 -24.76
C LYS A 218 -12.80 -11.95 -23.75
N GLU A 219 -11.96 -12.89 -23.34
CA GLU A 219 -12.26 -13.78 -22.21
C GLU A 219 -11.68 -13.21 -20.94
N LEU A 220 -12.49 -12.97 -19.92
CA LEU A 220 -12.08 -12.40 -18.65
C LEU A 220 -12.46 -13.35 -17.53
N LEU A 221 -11.44 -13.86 -16.82
CA LEU A 221 -11.61 -14.60 -15.57
C LEU A 221 -11.23 -13.67 -14.40
N LEU A 222 -12.21 -13.16 -13.69
CA LEU A 222 -12.04 -12.15 -12.67
C LEU A 222 -12.35 -12.70 -11.28
N GLY A 223 -11.51 -12.35 -10.30
CA GLY A 223 -11.76 -12.65 -8.90
C GLY A 223 -12.63 -11.58 -8.21
N GLU A 224 -13.02 -11.85 -6.98
CA GLU A 224 -13.79 -10.93 -6.15
C GLU A 224 -13.06 -9.57 -6.00
N GLY A 225 -13.82 -8.48 -6.08
CA GLY A 225 -13.30 -7.12 -5.94
C GLY A 225 -12.48 -6.61 -7.12
N THR A 226 -12.38 -7.34 -8.24
CA THR A 226 -11.67 -6.89 -9.44
C THR A 226 -12.43 -5.76 -10.13
N SER A 227 -11.71 -4.70 -10.52
CA SER A 227 -12.20 -3.60 -11.36
C SER A 227 -11.33 -3.45 -12.59
N ILE A 228 -11.91 -3.49 -13.78
CA ILE A 228 -11.23 -3.29 -15.06
C ILE A 228 -11.91 -2.19 -15.84
N LYS A 229 -11.12 -1.25 -16.39
CA LYS A 229 -11.57 -0.29 -17.39
C LYS A 229 -10.98 -0.71 -18.73
N ILE A 230 -11.84 -1.04 -19.69
CA ILE A 230 -11.48 -1.54 -21.02
C ILE A 230 -11.67 -0.45 -22.07
#